data_2e9f0a1d175f2ff9c8c27d47c1f98410
#
_entry.id   2e9f0a1d175f2ff9c8c27d47c1f98410
#
_cell.length_a   1.000
_cell.length_b   1.000
_cell.length_c   1.000
_cell.angle_alpha   90.00
_cell.angle_beta   90.00
_cell.angle_gamma   90.00
#
_symmetry.space_group_name_H-M   'P 1'
#
loop_
_entity.id
_entity.type
_entity.pdbx_description
1 polymer ?
#
loop_
_entity_poly.entity_id
_entity_poly.type
_entity_poly.pdbx_seq_one_letter_code
_entity_poly.pdbx_strand_id
1 'polypeptide(L)'
;MKKIFITMAALSGILFSQNVQIDNIRAVGQIPNTAFNDIWGYTAPDGHEFALAGKSDGTSIIDISTNPHNPTEVGFIPGETSTWRDLKVHGYYCYVTNETGGGLDIISLEDPFNPYKVGAYTSTFTSAHNINIADGYAYIFGANVDAGGCRILDLADPENPVEVGSWEGSYFHDGYVKNDTLYGCGIYNGSLYIVDVSNKTNPTTMVEHNYSNYGSHAVWVSDDSKYAITADEKNGGYINIFDIQDFSNINHLSTWYPNETNAANKSAHNVFFKDNLLYISYYVYGTRIVDMSDPSNPFEVGYYDFYPGESGLYSGNWGTYPYTANGLIYSTDFSGNGLFVMSYPYMGEVEFEELNDTEDTASPISLDVEIEESADYSIDYYTLQLFWGLNGVITDSAMMSASGGNNYSGSITPSGEVGIMQYYVAFETISGSRVTKPYGAPFSTFSFNIGSDQIPPVVHSLSDLEDQFYPNGAYDVHIVTSDNIGIGHVELQWQIGNGDIQSTTCSESALSGVYEGILTYSDVEPGTIITYWTTITDASSMANE
;
A
#
# COMPACT_ATOMS: atom_id res chain seq x y z
N MET A 1 17.23 9.04 37.61
CA MET A 1 17.66 7.65 37.45
C MET A 1 17.83 7.45 35.94
N LYS A 2 19.07 7.31 35.48
CA LYS A 2 19.38 7.13 34.04
C LYS A 2 18.91 5.74 33.62
N LYS A 3 17.96 5.66 32.69
CA LYS A 3 17.65 4.41 31.97
C LYS A 3 18.73 4.26 30.89
N ILE A 4 19.55 3.23 31.03
CA ILE A 4 20.49 2.79 30.00
C ILE A 4 19.67 1.89 29.08
N PHE A 5 19.35 2.36 27.87
CA PHE A 5 18.90 1.50 26.77
C PHE A 5 20.17 0.85 26.18
N ILE A 6 20.31 -0.45 26.36
CA ILE A 6 21.27 -1.25 25.60
C ILE A 6 20.56 -1.65 24.31
N THR A 7 20.80 -0.87 23.26
CA THR A 7 20.47 -1.29 21.90
C THR A 7 21.50 -2.35 21.51
N MET A 8 21.15 -3.62 21.59
CA MET A 8 21.87 -4.65 20.87
C MET A 8 21.44 -4.55 19.40
N ALA A 9 22.17 -3.77 18.62
CA ALA A 9 22.16 -3.91 17.18
C ALA A 9 22.73 -5.30 16.85
N ALA A 10 21.86 -6.27 16.63
CA ALA A 10 22.23 -7.48 15.92
C ALA A 10 22.41 -7.06 14.46
N LEU A 11 23.65 -6.67 14.08
CA LEU A 11 24.06 -6.68 12.69
C LEU A 11 23.98 -8.14 12.22
N SER A 12 22.83 -8.56 11.71
CA SER A 12 22.77 -9.65 10.75
C SER A 12 23.41 -9.08 9.49
N GLY A 13 24.71 -9.32 9.34
CA GLY A 13 25.42 -8.97 8.12
C GLY A 13 24.79 -9.72 6.95
N ILE A 14 23.93 -9.02 6.22
CA ILE A 14 23.56 -9.42 4.87
C ILE A 14 24.85 -9.28 4.06
N LEU A 15 25.48 -10.41 3.77
CA LEU A 15 26.62 -10.50 2.87
C LEU A 15 26.12 -10.21 1.44
N PHE A 16 25.98 -8.94 1.09
CA PHE A 16 25.87 -8.52 -0.30
C PHE A 16 27.24 -8.70 -0.96
N SER A 17 27.48 -9.86 -1.55
CA SER A 17 28.67 -10.08 -2.39
C SER A 17 28.33 -9.89 -3.85
N GLN A 18 27.78 -8.73 -4.25
CA GLN A 18 27.62 -8.36 -5.67
C GLN A 18 27.32 -6.86 -5.79
N ASN A 19 27.63 -6.27 -6.93
CA ASN A 19 27.45 -4.85 -7.22
C ASN A 19 25.95 -4.47 -7.30
N VAL A 20 25.27 -4.36 -6.16
CA VAL A 20 23.93 -3.80 -6.11
C VAL A 20 24.05 -2.32 -6.37
N GLN A 21 23.45 -1.84 -7.45
CA GLN A 21 23.37 -0.41 -7.74
C GLN A 21 22.11 0.14 -7.07
N ILE A 22 22.25 1.19 -6.30
CA ILE A 22 21.20 1.74 -5.47
C ILE A 22 21.23 3.26 -5.56
N ASP A 23 20.07 3.87 -5.73
CA ASP A 23 19.84 5.28 -5.52
C ASP A 23 18.50 5.50 -4.85
N ASN A 24 18.49 6.18 -3.71
CA ASN A 24 17.29 6.64 -2.99
C ASN A 24 16.25 5.56 -2.62
N ILE A 25 16.57 4.28 -2.76
CA ILE A 25 15.77 3.13 -2.29
C ILE A 25 16.67 2.25 -1.42
N ARG A 26 16.12 1.64 -0.37
CA ARG A 26 16.83 0.64 0.45
C ARG A 26 15.98 -0.59 0.66
N ALA A 27 16.64 -1.76 0.67
CA ALA A 27 16.03 -2.97 1.17
C ALA A 27 15.91 -2.88 2.70
N VAL A 28 14.70 -2.94 3.19
CA VAL A 28 14.37 -3.05 4.62
C VAL A 28 14.48 -4.49 5.05
N GLY A 29 14.00 -5.43 4.21
CA GLY A 29 14.04 -6.86 4.45
C GLY A 29 14.00 -7.68 3.17
N GLN A 30 14.24 -8.98 3.29
CA GLN A 30 14.31 -9.89 2.15
C GLN A 30 13.94 -11.32 2.55
N ILE A 31 13.26 -12.03 1.65
CA ILE A 31 13.24 -13.50 1.61
C ILE A 31 14.20 -13.94 0.50
N PRO A 32 15.40 -14.42 0.81
CA PRO A 32 16.41 -14.73 -0.18
C PRO A 32 16.22 -16.11 -0.83
N ASN A 33 16.97 -16.37 -1.89
CA ASN A 33 17.16 -17.72 -2.49
C ASN A 33 15.85 -18.39 -2.96
N THR A 34 14.87 -17.59 -3.40
CA THR A 34 13.60 -18.07 -3.92
C THR A 34 13.27 -17.30 -5.21
N ALA A 35 12.82 -17.99 -6.24
CA ALA A 35 12.30 -17.37 -7.44
C ALA A 35 10.80 -17.09 -7.22
N PHE A 36 10.42 -15.83 -7.33
CA PHE A 36 9.03 -15.39 -7.32
C PHE A 36 8.67 -14.77 -8.68
N ASN A 37 7.43 -14.94 -9.09
CA ASN A 37 6.89 -14.19 -10.21
C ASN A 37 6.07 -12.99 -9.71
N ASP A 38 4.80 -12.81 -10.07
CA ASP A 38 4.11 -11.59 -9.71
C ASP A 38 3.80 -11.46 -8.21
N ILE A 39 3.46 -10.24 -7.78
CA ILE A 39 3.27 -9.86 -6.40
C ILE A 39 2.08 -8.92 -6.26
N TRP A 40 1.34 -9.10 -5.16
CA TRP A 40 0.32 -8.15 -4.71
C TRP A 40 0.40 -7.97 -3.19
N GLY A 41 -0.19 -6.91 -2.66
CA GLY A 41 -0.30 -6.71 -1.23
C GLY A 41 -1.69 -7.02 -0.72
N TYR A 42 -1.78 -7.39 0.55
CA TYR A 42 -3.02 -7.51 1.29
C TYR A 42 -2.87 -6.85 2.66
N THR A 43 -3.77 -5.91 2.96
CA THR A 43 -3.90 -5.31 4.28
C THR A 43 -5.11 -5.94 4.98
N ALA A 44 -4.86 -6.66 6.05
CA ALA A 44 -5.93 -7.25 6.86
C ALA A 44 -6.69 -6.15 7.65
N PRO A 45 -7.93 -6.41 8.12
CA PRO A 45 -8.72 -5.40 8.82
C PRO A 45 -8.11 -4.85 10.10
N ASP A 46 -7.19 -5.59 10.72
CA ASP A 46 -6.42 -5.16 11.90
C ASP A 46 -5.16 -4.35 11.54
N GLY A 47 -4.96 -4.05 10.26
CA GLY A 47 -3.81 -3.30 9.76
C GLY A 47 -2.56 -4.12 9.46
N HIS A 48 -2.55 -5.44 9.71
CA HIS A 48 -1.44 -6.29 9.29
C HIS A 48 -1.31 -6.34 7.77
N GLU A 49 -0.11 -6.20 7.28
CA GLU A 49 0.19 -6.25 5.85
C GLU A 49 0.93 -7.52 5.45
N PHE A 50 0.49 -8.10 4.37
CA PHE A 50 1.04 -9.31 3.78
C PHE A 50 1.43 -9.06 2.33
N ALA A 51 2.54 -9.65 1.92
CA ALA A 51 2.87 -9.80 0.52
C ALA A 51 2.35 -11.16 0.02
N LEU A 52 1.63 -11.15 -1.08
CA LEU A 52 1.15 -12.33 -1.78
C LEU A 52 2.00 -12.50 -3.03
N ALA A 53 2.74 -13.58 -3.12
CA ALA A 53 3.72 -13.76 -4.19
C ALA A 53 3.57 -15.10 -4.90
N GLY A 54 3.53 -15.07 -6.22
CA GLY A 54 3.47 -16.26 -7.05
C GLY A 54 4.81 -17.00 -7.08
N LYS A 55 4.75 -18.33 -7.05
CA LYS A 55 5.85 -19.26 -7.34
C LYS A 55 5.45 -20.20 -8.46
N SER A 56 6.42 -20.93 -9.01
CA SER A 56 6.12 -21.91 -10.07
C SER A 56 5.15 -23.01 -9.64
N ASP A 57 5.07 -23.33 -8.38
CA ASP A 57 4.29 -24.44 -7.79
C ASP A 57 3.15 -24.01 -6.86
N GLY A 58 2.90 -22.69 -6.72
CA GLY A 58 1.84 -22.18 -5.88
C GLY A 58 1.95 -20.70 -5.57
N THR A 59 1.29 -20.28 -4.48
CA THR A 59 1.23 -18.90 -4.01
C THR A 59 1.68 -18.83 -2.56
N SER A 60 2.63 -17.95 -2.26
CA SER A 60 3.12 -17.66 -0.91
C SER A 60 2.37 -16.51 -0.30
N ILE A 61 2.00 -16.64 0.97
CA ILE A 61 1.47 -15.58 1.82
C ILE A 61 2.55 -15.25 2.85
N ILE A 62 3.00 -14.00 2.87
CA ILE A 62 4.20 -13.57 3.57
C ILE A 62 3.82 -12.43 4.52
N ASP A 63 4.00 -12.64 5.82
CA ASP A 63 3.81 -11.61 6.84
C ASP A 63 4.96 -10.59 6.77
N ILE A 64 4.61 -9.33 6.56
CA ILE A 64 5.53 -8.20 6.52
C ILE A 64 5.45 -7.39 7.83
N SER A 65 4.25 -7.21 8.38
CA SER A 65 4.03 -6.28 9.49
C SER A 65 4.69 -6.71 10.78
N THR A 66 4.72 -8.01 11.09
CA THR A 66 5.32 -8.50 12.34
C THR A 66 6.82 -8.14 12.42
N ASN A 67 7.54 -8.26 11.31
CA ASN A 67 8.93 -7.83 11.23
C ASN A 67 9.33 -7.58 9.77
N PRO A 68 9.23 -6.35 9.27
CA PRO A 68 9.58 -6.03 7.88
C PRO A 68 11.07 -6.26 7.55
N HIS A 69 11.96 -6.29 8.56
CA HIS A 69 13.38 -6.62 8.36
C HIS A 69 13.63 -8.12 8.18
N ASN A 70 12.70 -8.95 8.59
CA ASN A 70 12.77 -10.40 8.44
C ASN A 70 11.39 -10.96 8.10
N PRO A 71 10.88 -10.67 6.88
CA PRO A 71 9.57 -11.12 6.43
C PRO A 71 9.49 -12.66 6.46
N THR A 72 8.32 -13.19 6.80
CA THR A 72 8.15 -14.63 7.04
C THR A 72 7.02 -15.19 6.20
N GLU A 73 7.28 -16.26 5.44
CA GLU A 73 6.21 -17.02 4.78
C GLU A 73 5.37 -17.72 5.84
N VAL A 74 4.12 -17.29 6.00
CA VAL A 74 3.16 -17.82 6.98
C VAL A 74 2.20 -18.82 6.36
N GLY A 75 2.08 -18.83 5.03
CA GLY A 75 1.28 -19.79 4.29
C GLY A 75 1.78 -20.02 2.87
N PHE A 76 1.58 -21.23 2.39
CA PHE A 76 1.80 -21.60 1.00
C PHE A 76 0.63 -22.41 0.47
N ILE A 77 0.04 -21.96 -0.63
CA ILE A 77 -1.06 -22.62 -1.30
C ILE A 77 -0.56 -23.28 -2.58
N PRO A 78 -0.47 -24.61 -2.64
CA PRO A 78 -0.06 -25.32 -3.85
C PRO A 78 -1.02 -25.08 -5.02
N GLY A 79 -0.46 -24.95 -6.22
CA GLY A 79 -1.21 -24.79 -7.47
C GLY A 79 -0.59 -25.61 -8.60
N GLU A 80 -1.26 -25.63 -9.76
CA GLU A 80 -0.69 -26.26 -10.96
C GLU A 80 0.64 -25.60 -11.33
N THR A 81 1.62 -26.39 -11.76
CA THR A 81 2.94 -25.83 -12.11
C THR A 81 2.82 -24.85 -13.25
N SER A 82 3.18 -23.60 -13.02
CA SER A 82 3.15 -22.52 -14.01
C SER A 82 4.32 -21.58 -13.83
N THR A 83 4.90 -21.12 -14.92
CA THR A 83 5.96 -20.11 -14.89
C THR A 83 5.38 -18.74 -14.51
N TRP A 84 4.16 -18.45 -14.94
CA TRP A 84 3.47 -17.17 -14.78
C TRP A 84 2.27 -17.35 -13.86
N ARG A 85 2.18 -16.51 -12.85
CA ARG A 85 1.01 -16.33 -11.99
C ARG A 85 0.84 -14.85 -11.75
N ASP A 86 -0.33 -14.33 -12.02
CA ASP A 86 -0.74 -13.03 -11.53
C ASP A 86 -1.82 -13.19 -10.46
N LEU A 87 -1.91 -12.21 -9.57
CA LEU A 87 -2.79 -12.29 -8.42
C LEU A 87 -3.30 -10.92 -7.99
N LYS A 88 -4.57 -10.86 -7.60
CA LYS A 88 -5.24 -9.66 -7.06
C LYS A 88 -6.16 -10.04 -5.91
N VAL A 89 -6.51 -9.06 -5.10
CA VAL A 89 -7.34 -9.25 -3.90
C VAL A 89 -8.67 -8.53 -4.06
N HIS A 90 -9.75 -9.20 -3.61
CA HIS A 90 -11.06 -8.61 -3.38
C HIS A 90 -11.60 -9.05 -2.03
N GLY A 91 -11.83 -8.10 -1.12
CA GLY A 91 -12.20 -8.39 0.26
C GLY A 91 -11.17 -9.29 0.95
N TYR A 92 -11.61 -10.43 1.43
CA TYR A 92 -10.76 -11.43 2.07
C TYR A 92 -10.26 -12.53 1.12
N TYR A 93 -10.37 -12.36 -0.18
CA TYR A 93 -10.04 -13.40 -1.15
C TYR A 93 -8.96 -12.95 -2.12
N CYS A 94 -7.95 -13.81 -2.29
CA CYS A 94 -6.94 -13.66 -3.34
C CYS A 94 -7.31 -14.57 -4.52
N TYR A 95 -7.33 -13.99 -5.70
CA TYR A 95 -7.58 -14.67 -6.97
C TYR A 95 -6.27 -14.77 -7.73
N VAL A 96 -5.92 -16.00 -8.18
CA VAL A 96 -4.64 -16.28 -8.81
C VAL A 96 -4.84 -16.94 -10.16
N THR A 97 -4.33 -16.30 -11.22
CA THR A 97 -4.27 -16.90 -12.56
C THR A 97 -3.06 -17.80 -12.72
N ASN A 98 -3.10 -18.68 -13.70
CA ASN A 98 -1.94 -19.40 -14.20
C ASN A 98 -2.16 -19.82 -15.67
N GLU A 99 -1.09 -20.08 -16.40
CA GLU A 99 -1.18 -20.37 -17.83
C GLU A 99 -1.26 -21.86 -18.17
N THR A 100 -1.16 -22.77 -17.22
CA THR A 100 -1.05 -24.19 -17.50
C THR A 100 -2.33 -24.97 -17.26
N GLY A 101 -3.22 -24.50 -16.38
CA GLY A 101 -4.47 -25.17 -16.10
C GLY A 101 -5.01 -24.90 -14.69
N GLY A 102 -6.12 -25.57 -14.34
CA GLY A 102 -6.72 -25.41 -13.01
C GLY A 102 -7.67 -24.21 -12.86
N GLY A 103 -7.68 -23.30 -13.82
CA GLY A 103 -8.56 -22.12 -13.81
C GLY A 103 -8.02 -20.96 -12.97
N LEU A 104 -8.92 -20.20 -12.35
CA LEU A 104 -8.61 -19.09 -11.43
C LEU A 104 -8.70 -19.61 -10.00
N ASP A 105 -7.59 -19.72 -9.31
CA ASP A 105 -7.54 -20.16 -7.92
C ASP A 105 -8.15 -19.09 -7.00
N ILE A 106 -8.91 -19.52 -5.99
CA ILE A 106 -9.55 -18.65 -4.99
C ILE A 106 -9.02 -19.06 -3.61
N ILE A 107 -8.31 -18.14 -2.96
CA ILE A 107 -7.65 -18.35 -1.68
C ILE A 107 -8.30 -17.45 -0.64
N SER A 108 -8.74 -18.02 0.48
CA SER A 108 -9.24 -17.25 1.63
C SER A 108 -8.09 -16.69 2.44
N LEU A 109 -8.18 -15.39 2.75
CA LEU A 109 -7.32 -14.61 3.62
C LEU A 109 -8.11 -14.08 4.84
N GLU A 110 -9.25 -14.71 5.22
CA GLU A 110 -9.98 -14.36 6.44
C GLU A 110 -9.10 -14.49 7.68
N ASP A 111 -8.24 -15.52 7.69
CA ASP A 111 -7.10 -15.63 8.60
C ASP A 111 -5.83 -15.76 7.75
N PRO A 112 -5.10 -14.68 7.50
CA PRO A 112 -3.93 -14.71 6.65
C PRO A 112 -2.76 -15.53 7.20
N PHE A 113 -2.78 -15.86 8.50
CA PHE A 113 -1.81 -16.77 9.12
C PHE A 113 -2.17 -18.26 8.91
N ASN A 114 -3.41 -18.55 8.52
CA ASN A 114 -3.91 -19.88 8.18
C ASN A 114 -4.68 -19.86 6.85
N PRO A 115 -4.09 -19.39 5.74
CA PRO A 115 -4.78 -19.27 4.47
C PRO A 115 -5.12 -20.65 3.90
N TYR A 116 -6.20 -20.73 3.14
CA TYR A 116 -6.59 -21.98 2.48
C TYR A 116 -7.21 -21.73 1.11
N LYS A 117 -7.07 -22.70 0.21
CA LYS A 117 -7.72 -22.65 -1.08
C LYS A 117 -9.20 -23.01 -0.92
N VAL A 118 -10.08 -22.08 -1.23
CA VAL A 118 -11.54 -22.28 -1.26
C VAL A 118 -11.95 -23.17 -2.43
N GLY A 119 -11.38 -22.87 -3.61
CA GLY A 119 -11.71 -23.55 -4.85
C GLY A 119 -10.96 -22.95 -6.03
N ALA A 120 -11.49 -23.22 -7.22
CA ALA A 120 -11.03 -22.60 -8.45
C ALA A 120 -12.21 -22.40 -9.41
N TYR A 121 -12.24 -21.27 -10.11
CA TYR A 121 -13.17 -21.05 -11.20
C TYR A 121 -12.65 -21.70 -12.48
N THR A 122 -13.42 -22.62 -13.04
CA THR A 122 -13.07 -23.36 -14.28
C THR A 122 -14.20 -23.41 -15.29
N SER A 123 -15.28 -22.63 -15.08
CA SER A 123 -16.52 -22.80 -15.83
C SER A 123 -16.41 -22.39 -17.30
N THR A 124 -15.60 -21.37 -17.62
CA THR A 124 -15.51 -20.81 -18.98
C THR A 124 -14.10 -20.81 -19.56
N PHE A 125 -13.06 -20.91 -18.69
CA PHE A 125 -11.66 -21.06 -19.12
C PHE A 125 -10.93 -21.98 -18.13
N THR A 126 -9.78 -22.48 -18.51
CA THR A 126 -8.95 -23.36 -17.65
C THR A 126 -7.56 -22.79 -17.39
N SER A 127 -7.14 -21.76 -18.11
CA SER A 127 -5.92 -21.02 -17.85
C SER A 127 -6.07 -19.57 -18.33
N ALA A 128 -5.35 -18.66 -17.72
CA ALA A 128 -5.31 -17.25 -18.08
C ALA A 128 -3.97 -16.64 -17.69
N HIS A 129 -3.61 -15.53 -18.34
CA HIS A 129 -2.33 -14.87 -18.10
C HIS A 129 -2.39 -13.91 -16.91
N ASN A 130 -3.31 -12.94 -16.94
CA ASN A 130 -3.32 -11.81 -16.02
C ASN A 130 -4.74 -11.54 -15.47
N ILE A 131 -4.82 -10.75 -14.40
CA ILE A 131 -6.07 -10.38 -13.73
C ILE A 131 -6.00 -8.92 -13.23
N ASN A 132 -7.09 -8.18 -13.41
CA ASN A 132 -7.35 -6.94 -12.70
C ASN A 132 -8.68 -7.03 -11.95
N ILE A 133 -8.81 -6.37 -10.80
CA ILE A 133 -10.07 -6.32 -10.05
C ILE A 133 -10.46 -4.86 -9.84
N ALA A 134 -11.69 -4.53 -10.21
CA ALA A 134 -12.28 -3.22 -10.03
C ALA A 134 -13.79 -3.35 -9.80
N ASP A 135 -14.33 -2.55 -8.90
CA ASP A 135 -15.77 -2.36 -8.65
C ASP A 135 -16.55 -3.68 -8.44
N GLY A 136 -15.93 -4.67 -7.77
CA GLY A 136 -16.55 -5.98 -7.49
C GLY A 136 -16.54 -6.94 -8.67
N TYR A 137 -15.74 -6.66 -9.71
CA TYR A 137 -15.57 -7.56 -10.87
C TYR A 137 -14.08 -7.92 -11.05
N ALA A 138 -13.84 -9.17 -11.42
CA ALA A 138 -12.54 -9.61 -11.90
C ALA A 138 -12.52 -9.60 -13.44
N TYR A 139 -11.51 -8.95 -13.98
CA TYR A 139 -11.23 -8.87 -15.41
C TYR A 139 -10.03 -9.75 -15.70
N ILE A 140 -10.26 -10.81 -16.46
CA ILE A 140 -9.30 -11.88 -16.73
C ILE A 140 -8.78 -11.72 -18.14
N PHE A 141 -7.46 -11.64 -18.29
CA PHE A 141 -6.79 -11.41 -19.57
C PHE A 141 -6.02 -12.65 -20.02
N GLY A 142 -5.89 -12.82 -21.32
CA GLY A 142 -5.15 -13.94 -21.90
C GLY A 142 -5.74 -15.31 -21.58
N ALA A 143 -7.05 -15.41 -21.39
CA ALA A 143 -7.72 -16.69 -21.16
C ALA A 143 -7.57 -17.62 -22.39
N ASN A 144 -7.45 -18.93 -22.15
CA ASN A 144 -7.25 -19.94 -23.20
C ASN A 144 -8.51 -20.26 -24.01
N VAL A 145 -9.39 -19.30 -24.18
CA VAL A 145 -10.65 -19.39 -24.93
C VAL A 145 -10.82 -18.17 -25.83
N ASP A 146 -11.53 -18.36 -26.94
CA ASP A 146 -11.80 -17.33 -27.96
C ASP A 146 -10.53 -16.58 -28.41
N ALA A 147 -10.52 -15.23 -28.41
CA ALA A 147 -9.34 -14.44 -28.76
C ALA A 147 -8.36 -14.27 -27.58
N GLY A 148 -8.76 -14.64 -26.36
CA GLY A 148 -7.99 -14.34 -25.15
C GLY A 148 -8.00 -12.86 -24.79
N GLY A 149 -9.09 -12.17 -25.06
CA GLY A 149 -9.27 -10.76 -24.75
C GLY A 149 -9.47 -10.51 -23.25
N CYS A 150 -10.70 -10.18 -22.86
CA CYS A 150 -11.05 -9.97 -21.45
C CYS A 150 -12.32 -10.74 -21.09
N ARG A 151 -12.26 -11.55 -20.02
CA ARG A 151 -13.44 -12.16 -19.38
C ARG A 151 -13.78 -11.36 -18.13
N ILE A 152 -15.08 -11.14 -17.90
CA ILE A 152 -15.56 -10.33 -16.77
C ILE A 152 -16.35 -11.24 -15.84
N LEU A 153 -15.84 -11.45 -14.62
CA LEU A 153 -16.48 -12.24 -13.57
C LEU A 153 -17.06 -11.33 -12.51
N ASP A 154 -18.32 -11.53 -12.15
CA ASP A 154 -18.97 -10.90 -11.00
C ASP A 154 -18.49 -11.59 -9.71
N LEU A 155 -18.01 -10.81 -8.74
CA LEU A 155 -17.49 -11.24 -7.44
C LEU A 155 -18.48 -10.97 -6.30
N ALA A 156 -19.78 -10.77 -6.58
CA ALA A 156 -20.80 -10.57 -5.54
C ALA A 156 -20.89 -11.77 -4.57
N ASP A 157 -20.61 -12.98 -5.05
CA ASP A 157 -20.25 -14.14 -4.24
C ASP A 157 -18.76 -14.44 -4.49
N PRO A 158 -17.87 -14.03 -3.59
CA PRO A 158 -16.42 -14.13 -3.82
C PRO A 158 -15.90 -15.56 -3.97
N GLU A 159 -16.59 -16.54 -3.37
CA GLU A 159 -16.21 -17.96 -3.45
C GLU A 159 -16.72 -18.63 -4.74
N ASN A 160 -17.76 -18.05 -5.35
CA ASN A 160 -18.40 -18.58 -6.56
C ASN A 160 -18.56 -17.51 -7.63
N PRO A 161 -17.46 -16.99 -8.22
CA PRO A 161 -17.53 -15.99 -9.28
C PRO A 161 -18.36 -16.45 -10.47
N VAL A 162 -19.07 -15.53 -11.11
CA VAL A 162 -19.92 -15.81 -12.28
C VAL A 162 -19.49 -14.94 -13.44
N GLU A 163 -19.17 -15.55 -14.59
CA GLU A 163 -18.91 -14.76 -15.80
C GLU A 163 -20.20 -14.08 -16.28
N VAL A 164 -20.11 -12.77 -16.46
CA VAL A 164 -21.22 -11.91 -16.89
C VAL A 164 -21.02 -11.35 -18.29
N GLY A 165 -19.81 -11.38 -18.83
CA GLY A 165 -19.52 -10.93 -20.17
C GLY A 165 -18.05 -11.08 -20.56
N SER A 166 -17.78 -10.74 -21.84
CA SER A 166 -16.41 -10.77 -22.37
C SER A 166 -16.23 -9.73 -23.47
N TRP A 167 -14.98 -9.36 -23.71
CA TRP A 167 -14.53 -8.63 -24.88
C TRP A 167 -13.44 -9.44 -25.60
N GLU A 168 -13.62 -9.65 -26.91
CA GLU A 168 -12.80 -10.60 -27.69
C GLU A 168 -12.26 -9.96 -28.98
N GLY A 169 -12.05 -8.63 -28.97
CA GLY A 169 -11.57 -7.91 -30.16
C GLY A 169 -10.10 -8.19 -30.49
N SER A 170 -9.28 -8.57 -29.50
CA SER A 170 -7.88 -8.94 -29.64
C SER A 170 -7.44 -9.75 -28.42
N TYR A 171 -6.26 -10.39 -28.49
CA TYR A 171 -5.60 -10.92 -27.31
C TYR A 171 -5.11 -9.78 -26.41
N PHE A 172 -5.46 -9.82 -25.12
CA PHE A 172 -4.88 -8.95 -24.11
C PHE A 172 -3.88 -9.72 -23.26
N HIS A 173 -2.67 -9.20 -23.16
CA HIS A 173 -1.66 -9.75 -22.27
C HIS A 173 -1.91 -9.28 -20.84
N ASP A 174 -2.14 -7.99 -20.67
CA ASP A 174 -2.45 -7.33 -19.41
C ASP A 174 -3.50 -6.24 -19.64
N GLY A 175 -4.07 -5.71 -18.58
CA GLY A 175 -5.02 -4.61 -18.62
C GLY A 175 -5.32 -4.03 -17.24
N TYR A 176 -5.83 -2.82 -17.27
CA TYR A 176 -6.21 -2.05 -16.09
C TYR A 176 -7.63 -1.50 -16.26
N VAL A 177 -8.42 -1.55 -15.21
CA VAL A 177 -9.80 -1.03 -15.23
C VAL A 177 -9.96 0.09 -14.22
N LYS A 178 -10.50 1.22 -14.68
CA LYS A 178 -10.79 2.39 -13.86
C LYS A 178 -12.04 3.11 -14.38
N ASN A 179 -12.97 3.43 -13.52
CA ASN A 179 -14.19 4.18 -13.85
C ASN A 179 -14.94 3.59 -15.05
N ASP A 180 -15.28 2.31 -15.02
CA ASP A 180 -15.95 1.57 -16.10
C ASP A 180 -15.21 1.60 -17.46
N THR A 181 -13.94 1.92 -17.47
CA THR A 181 -13.10 1.91 -18.66
C THR A 181 -11.97 0.88 -18.49
N LEU A 182 -11.89 -0.05 -19.43
CA LEU A 182 -10.82 -1.03 -19.52
C LEU A 182 -9.76 -0.52 -20.50
N TYR A 183 -8.54 -0.50 -20.04
CA TYR A 183 -7.33 -0.26 -20.83
C TYR A 183 -6.62 -1.60 -21.01
N GLY A 184 -6.52 -2.09 -22.23
CA GLY A 184 -5.99 -3.42 -22.54
C GLY A 184 -4.74 -3.37 -23.40
N CYS A 185 -3.78 -4.22 -23.12
CA CYS A 185 -2.50 -4.29 -23.81
C CYS A 185 -2.47 -5.44 -24.83
N GLY A 186 -2.48 -5.06 -26.12
CA GLY A 186 -2.30 -6.00 -27.23
C GLY A 186 -0.83 -6.27 -27.50
N ILE A 187 -0.21 -7.22 -26.80
CA ILE A 187 1.24 -7.48 -26.87
C ILE A 187 1.71 -7.84 -28.28
N TYR A 188 0.90 -8.57 -29.04
CA TYR A 188 1.27 -9.07 -30.35
C TYR A 188 1.18 -8.02 -31.47
N ASN A 189 0.31 -7.01 -31.29
CA ASN A 189 0.08 -5.96 -32.29
C ASN A 189 0.55 -4.56 -31.85
N GLY A 190 1.02 -4.41 -30.59
CA GLY A 190 1.55 -3.16 -30.06
C GLY A 190 0.51 -2.06 -29.90
N SER A 191 -0.72 -2.43 -29.58
CA SER A 191 -1.84 -1.49 -29.39
C SER A 191 -2.22 -1.36 -27.93
N LEU A 192 -2.60 -0.14 -27.53
CA LEU A 192 -3.40 0.14 -26.35
C LEU A 192 -4.88 0.19 -26.79
N TYR A 193 -5.70 -0.65 -26.20
CA TYR A 193 -7.14 -0.64 -26.40
C TYR A 193 -7.84 0.08 -25.24
N ILE A 194 -8.83 0.88 -25.55
CA ILE A 194 -9.73 1.49 -24.58
C ILE A 194 -11.14 0.96 -24.86
N VAL A 195 -11.72 0.31 -23.86
CA VAL A 195 -12.99 -0.40 -23.97
C VAL A 195 -13.95 0.11 -22.90
N ASP A 196 -15.15 0.51 -23.30
CA ASP A 196 -16.23 0.80 -22.37
C ASP A 196 -16.76 -0.53 -21.78
N VAL A 197 -16.64 -0.67 -20.48
CA VAL A 197 -17.13 -1.81 -19.70
C VAL A 197 -18.22 -1.40 -18.70
N SER A 198 -18.87 -0.25 -18.90
CA SER A 198 -20.02 0.18 -18.09
C SER A 198 -21.15 -0.82 -18.16
N ASN A 199 -21.38 -1.42 -19.34
CA ASN A 199 -22.22 -2.59 -19.49
C ASN A 199 -21.35 -3.86 -19.54
N LYS A 200 -21.18 -4.52 -18.38
CA LYS A 200 -20.36 -5.73 -18.22
C LYS A 200 -20.75 -6.87 -19.17
N THR A 201 -22.02 -6.93 -19.57
CA THR A 201 -22.53 -8.02 -20.45
C THR A 201 -22.28 -7.75 -21.94
N ASN A 202 -21.90 -6.54 -22.31
CA ASN A 202 -21.64 -6.14 -23.71
C ASN A 202 -20.61 -5.01 -23.78
N PRO A 203 -19.33 -5.28 -23.46
CA PRO A 203 -18.25 -4.32 -23.59
C PRO A 203 -18.09 -3.84 -25.02
N THR A 204 -17.73 -2.56 -25.22
CA THR A 204 -17.57 -1.97 -26.55
C THR A 204 -16.25 -1.23 -26.71
N THR A 205 -15.55 -1.49 -27.81
CA THR A 205 -14.30 -0.78 -28.13
C THR A 205 -14.58 0.69 -28.38
N MET A 206 -13.91 1.55 -27.63
CA MET A 206 -13.90 3.01 -27.86
C MET A 206 -12.73 3.39 -28.78
N VAL A 207 -11.55 2.86 -28.52
CA VAL A 207 -10.32 3.17 -29.26
C VAL A 207 -9.42 1.95 -29.36
N GLU A 208 -8.76 1.81 -30.49
CA GLU A 208 -7.53 1.05 -30.67
C GLU A 208 -6.43 2.04 -31.06
N HIS A 209 -5.46 2.25 -30.18
CA HIS A 209 -4.32 3.12 -30.40
C HIS A 209 -3.06 2.28 -30.63
N ASN A 210 -2.71 2.09 -31.92
CA ASN A 210 -1.48 1.38 -32.28
C ASN A 210 -0.30 2.36 -32.22
N TYR A 211 0.65 2.10 -31.32
CA TYR A 211 1.81 2.95 -31.09
C TYR A 211 3.15 2.21 -31.25
N SER A 212 3.10 0.90 -31.37
CA SER A 212 4.26 0.03 -31.47
C SER A 212 4.00 -1.10 -32.47
N ASN A 213 5.03 -1.84 -32.84
CA ASN A 213 4.86 -3.02 -33.68
C ASN A 213 4.45 -4.27 -32.88
N TYR A 214 4.85 -4.33 -31.58
CA TYR A 214 4.57 -5.41 -30.63
C TYR A 214 5.09 -4.97 -29.26
N GLY A 215 4.75 -5.73 -28.22
CA GLY A 215 5.34 -5.58 -26.88
C GLY A 215 4.52 -4.67 -25.96
N SER A 216 3.35 -4.17 -26.35
CA SER A 216 2.43 -3.50 -25.42
C SER A 216 2.02 -4.49 -24.35
N HIS A 217 2.66 -4.44 -23.17
CA HIS A 217 2.57 -5.47 -22.14
C HIS A 217 1.64 -5.07 -21.01
N ALA A 218 1.99 -4.06 -20.23
CA ALA A 218 1.24 -3.60 -19.08
C ALA A 218 0.79 -2.14 -19.25
N VAL A 219 -0.28 -1.75 -18.58
CA VAL A 219 -0.80 -0.39 -18.56
C VAL A 219 -1.29 0.02 -17.19
N TRP A 220 -1.05 1.26 -16.83
CA TRP A 220 -1.68 1.92 -15.69
C TRP A 220 -2.19 3.30 -16.09
N VAL A 221 -3.14 3.84 -15.32
CA VAL A 221 -3.71 5.17 -15.59
C VAL A 221 -3.52 6.06 -14.37
N SER A 222 -3.13 7.31 -14.59
CA SER A 222 -2.93 8.30 -13.54
C SER A 222 -4.19 8.49 -12.66
N ASP A 223 -4.01 8.97 -11.43
CA ASP A 223 -5.11 9.11 -10.48
C ASP A 223 -6.23 10.02 -11.00
N ASP A 224 -5.87 11.07 -11.73
CA ASP A 224 -6.80 11.99 -12.38
C ASP A 224 -7.36 11.52 -13.72
N SER A 225 -6.99 10.31 -14.16
CA SER A 225 -7.40 9.66 -15.41
C SER A 225 -7.03 10.42 -16.69
N LYS A 226 -6.02 11.29 -16.64
CA LYS A 226 -5.58 12.05 -17.83
C LYS A 226 -4.52 11.36 -18.65
N TYR A 227 -3.74 10.47 -18.03
CA TYR A 227 -2.59 9.84 -18.67
C TYR A 227 -2.67 8.33 -18.58
N ALA A 228 -2.40 7.67 -19.70
CA ALA A 228 -2.13 6.24 -19.74
C ALA A 228 -0.63 6.00 -19.84
N ILE A 229 -0.12 5.10 -19.04
CA ILE A 229 1.28 4.73 -18.99
C ILE A 229 1.40 3.27 -19.37
N THR A 230 2.13 2.96 -20.44
CA THR A 230 2.36 1.58 -20.88
C THR A 230 3.80 1.16 -20.67
N ALA A 231 3.98 -0.11 -20.36
CA ALA A 231 5.28 -0.76 -20.33
C ALA A 231 5.40 -1.71 -21.52
N ASP A 232 6.46 -1.58 -22.30
CA ASP A 232 6.72 -2.45 -23.45
C ASP A 232 7.64 -3.60 -23.04
N GLU A 233 7.13 -4.83 -23.14
CA GLU A 233 7.91 -6.04 -22.89
C GLU A 233 8.53 -6.58 -24.18
N LYS A 234 9.71 -6.10 -24.47
CA LYS A 234 10.53 -6.51 -25.62
C LYS A 234 11.96 -6.05 -25.45
N ASN A 235 12.89 -6.61 -26.23
CA ASN A 235 14.24 -6.06 -26.29
C ASN A 235 14.22 -4.57 -26.66
N GLY A 236 14.74 -3.71 -25.76
CA GLY A 236 14.65 -2.26 -25.90
C GLY A 236 13.25 -1.71 -25.60
N GLY A 237 12.47 -2.39 -24.74
CA GLY A 237 11.15 -1.93 -24.32
C GLY A 237 11.23 -0.76 -23.34
N TYR A 238 10.30 0.15 -23.47
CA TYR A 238 10.24 1.44 -22.77
C TYR A 238 8.94 1.59 -21.98
N ILE A 239 8.91 2.60 -21.12
CA ILE A 239 7.68 3.18 -20.58
C ILE A 239 7.24 4.28 -21.52
N ASN A 240 6.00 4.24 -21.99
CA ASN A 240 5.41 5.30 -22.81
C ASN A 240 4.28 5.99 -22.06
N ILE A 241 4.19 7.31 -22.19
CA ILE A 241 3.20 8.15 -21.52
C ILE A 241 2.34 8.82 -22.56
N PHE A 242 1.03 8.61 -22.45
CA PHE A 242 0.03 9.13 -23.39
C PHE A 242 -0.94 10.06 -22.68
N ASP A 243 -1.24 11.21 -23.29
CA ASP A 243 -2.40 12.01 -22.93
C ASP A 243 -3.66 11.36 -23.53
N ILE A 244 -4.58 10.97 -22.63
CA ILE A 244 -5.83 10.28 -22.97
C ILE A 244 -7.08 11.10 -22.64
N GLN A 245 -6.96 12.41 -22.44
CA GLN A 245 -8.10 13.27 -22.14
C GLN A 245 -9.10 13.35 -23.31
N ASP A 246 -8.63 13.14 -24.53
CA ASP A 246 -9.46 13.00 -25.73
C ASP A 246 -9.16 11.66 -26.41
N PHE A 247 -10.03 10.68 -26.23
CA PHE A 247 -9.87 9.35 -26.85
C PHE A 247 -9.87 9.38 -28.38
N SER A 248 -10.42 10.43 -29.00
CA SER A 248 -10.34 10.60 -30.45
C SER A 248 -8.98 11.10 -30.95
N ASN A 249 -8.12 11.56 -30.05
CA ASN A 249 -6.80 12.12 -30.34
C ASN A 249 -5.81 11.85 -29.22
N ILE A 250 -5.43 10.60 -29.03
CA ILE A 250 -4.44 10.18 -28.03
C ILE A 250 -3.05 10.70 -28.45
N ASN A 251 -2.39 11.46 -27.60
CA ASN A 251 -1.10 12.03 -27.86
C ASN A 251 0.00 11.33 -27.06
N HIS A 252 1.03 10.84 -27.72
CA HIS A 252 2.25 10.37 -27.08
C HIS A 252 3.03 11.58 -26.57
N LEU A 253 3.19 11.69 -25.24
CA LEU A 253 3.87 12.82 -24.58
C LEU A 253 5.37 12.58 -24.44
N SER A 254 5.74 11.41 -23.96
CA SER A 254 7.13 11.07 -23.68
C SER A 254 7.36 9.57 -23.61
N THR A 255 8.65 9.22 -23.67
CA THR A 255 9.14 7.86 -23.44
C THR A 255 10.23 7.92 -22.38
N TRP A 256 10.16 7.02 -21.39
CA TRP A 256 11.17 6.91 -20.35
C TRP A 256 11.84 5.53 -20.36
N TYR A 257 13.12 5.49 -20.04
CA TYR A 257 13.93 4.28 -19.81
C TYR A 257 15.14 4.64 -18.95
N PRO A 258 15.75 3.66 -18.22
CA PRO A 258 16.96 3.90 -17.45
C PRO A 258 18.11 4.40 -18.31
N ASN A 259 18.83 5.41 -17.82
CA ASN A 259 19.93 6.06 -18.56
C ASN A 259 21.18 5.19 -18.72
N GLU A 260 21.31 4.12 -17.93
CA GLU A 260 22.42 3.20 -18.01
C GLU A 260 22.36 2.39 -19.31
N THR A 261 23.35 2.57 -20.11
CA THR A 261 23.29 2.51 -21.55
C THR A 261 23.60 1.15 -22.16
N ASN A 262 22.75 0.21 -22.16
CA ASN A 262 22.75 -0.76 -23.25
C ASN A 262 21.31 -1.13 -23.65
N ALA A 263 20.67 -0.27 -24.40
CA ALA A 263 19.24 -0.34 -24.74
C ALA A 263 18.79 -1.68 -25.37
N ALA A 264 19.69 -2.44 -25.98
CA ALA A 264 19.34 -3.64 -26.72
C ALA A 264 18.86 -4.82 -25.87
N ASN A 265 19.16 -4.84 -24.57
CA ASN A 265 18.84 -5.96 -23.67
C ASN A 265 17.92 -5.53 -22.50
N LYS A 266 17.34 -4.35 -22.58
CA LYS A 266 16.44 -3.79 -21.55
C LYS A 266 15.00 -4.11 -21.92
N SER A 267 14.19 -4.39 -20.93
CA SER A 267 12.75 -4.51 -21.08
C SER A 267 12.06 -4.00 -19.82
N ALA A 268 11.12 -3.10 -19.97
CA ALA A 268 10.12 -2.85 -18.96
C ALA A 268 9.22 -4.09 -18.85
N HIS A 269 8.61 -4.30 -17.67
CA HIS A 269 7.64 -5.34 -17.41
C HIS A 269 6.35 -4.72 -16.87
N ASN A 270 6.21 -4.50 -15.57
CA ASN A 270 5.02 -3.90 -14.98
C ASN A 270 5.28 -2.44 -14.58
N VAL A 271 4.23 -1.63 -14.65
CA VAL A 271 4.21 -0.23 -14.21
C VAL A 271 2.99 0.03 -13.35
N PHE A 272 3.18 0.74 -12.26
CA PHE A 272 2.13 1.22 -11.36
C PHE A 272 2.27 2.72 -11.17
N PHE A 273 1.15 3.41 -10.99
CA PHE A 273 1.12 4.84 -10.72
C PHE A 273 0.56 5.08 -9.30
N LYS A 274 1.27 5.86 -8.52
CA LYS A 274 0.82 6.32 -7.20
C LYS A 274 1.49 7.64 -6.86
N ASP A 275 0.71 8.64 -6.46
CA ASP A 275 1.22 9.93 -5.95
C ASP A 275 2.19 10.65 -6.93
N ASN A 276 1.82 10.72 -8.22
CA ASN A 276 2.64 11.23 -9.33
C ASN A 276 3.95 10.48 -9.57
N LEU A 277 4.10 9.28 -9.05
CA LEU A 277 5.25 8.41 -9.29
C LEU A 277 4.85 7.18 -10.10
N LEU A 278 5.76 6.75 -10.94
CA LEU A 278 5.74 5.42 -11.54
C LEU A 278 6.64 4.49 -10.73
N TYR A 279 6.12 3.35 -10.37
CA TYR A 279 6.85 2.23 -9.80
C TYR A 279 6.95 1.15 -10.86
N ILE A 280 8.16 0.83 -11.26
CA ILE A 280 8.39 0.04 -12.47
C ILE A 280 9.22 -1.19 -12.14
N SER A 281 8.73 -2.36 -12.51
CA SER A 281 9.56 -3.56 -12.62
C SER A 281 10.31 -3.52 -13.96
N TYR A 282 11.63 -3.42 -13.92
CA TYR A 282 12.42 -3.25 -15.14
C TYR A 282 13.44 -4.37 -15.33
N TYR A 283 13.01 -5.61 -15.16
CA TYR A 283 13.79 -6.86 -15.28
C TYR A 283 15.21 -6.73 -14.68
N VAL A 284 16.24 -6.83 -15.54
CA VAL A 284 17.66 -6.79 -15.15
C VAL A 284 18.12 -5.46 -14.56
N TYR A 285 17.27 -4.45 -14.56
CA TYR A 285 17.55 -3.14 -13.98
C TYR A 285 16.79 -2.89 -12.66
N GLY A 286 16.14 -3.93 -12.13
CA GLY A 286 15.50 -3.90 -10.83
C GLY A 286 14.25 -3.01 -10.78
N THR A 287 13.95 -2.50 -9.59
CA THR A 287 12.85 -1.58 -9.34
C THR A 287 13.29 -0.16 -9.64
N ARG A 288 12.49 0.56 -10.42
CA ARG A 288 12.72 1.96 -10.81
C ARG A 288 11.55 2.82 -10.35
N ILE A 289 11.85 4.01 -9.84
CA ILE A 289 10.85 5.00 -9.47
C ILE A 289 11.09 6.26 -10.27
N VAL A 290 10.03 6.75 -10.93
CA VAL A 290 10.10 7.86 -11.87
C VAL A 290 9.05 8.90 -11.51
N ASP A 291 9.49 10.16 -11.35
CA ASP A 291 8.59 11.29 -11.13
C ASP A 291 7.89 11.67 -12.43
N MET A 292 6.58 11.77 -12.36
CA MET A 292 5.65 12.13 -13.43
C MET A 292 4.92 13.46 -13.18
N SER A 293 5.44 14.32 -12.34
CA SER A 293 4.86 15.66 -12.09
C SER A 293 4.80 16.49 -13.38
N ASP A 294 5.74 16.28 -14.30
CA ASP A 294 5.66 16.72 -15.71
C ASP A 294 5.65 15.49 -16.62
N PRO A 295 4.48 15.02 -17.09
CA PRO A 295 4.37 13.85 -17.97
C PRO A 295 5.12 13.95 -19.30
N SER A 296 5.49 15.17 -19.71
CA SER A 296 6.28 15.42 -20.93
C SER A 296 7.79 15.26 -20.69
N ASN A 297 8.22 15.26 -19.42
CA ASN A 297 9.62 15.17 -19.04
C ASN A 297 9.80 14.36 -17.74
N PRO A 298 9.40 13.07 -17.71
CA PRO A 298 9.55 12.22 -16.54
C PRO A 298 11.03 11.97 -16.25
N PHE A 299 11.40 11.87 -14.95
CA PHE A 299 12.77 11.65 -14.56
C PHE A 299 12.87 10.64 -13.40
N GLU A 300 13.97 9.88 -13.37
CA GLU A 300 14.22 8.89 -12.31
C GLU A 300 14.54 9.59 -10.99
N VAL A 301 13.93 9.11 -9.92
CA VAL A 301 14.09 9.63 -8.55
C VAL A 301 14.55 8.57 -7.55
N GLY A 302 14.62 7.33 -7.99
CA GLY A 302 15.16 6.25 -7.20
C GLY A 302 15.19 4.92 -7.94
N TYR A 303 16.16 4.06 -7.56
CA TYR A 303 16.22 2.71 -8.07
C TYR A 303 16.91 1.75 -7.10
N TYR A 304 16.56 0.49 -7.22
CA TYR A 304 17.20 -0.62 -6.53
C TYR A 304 17.37 -1.79 -7.51
N ASP A 305 18.60 -1.96 -7.99
CA ASP A 305 18.96 -3.06 -8.86
C ASP A 305 19.56 -4.20 -8.03
N PHE A 306 18.77 -5.24 -7.85
CA PHE A 306 19.15 -6.43 -7.08
C PHE A 306 19.55 -7.61 -7.98
N TYR A 307 19.57 -7.43 -9.30
CA TYR A 307 19.94 -8.48 -10.22
C TYR A 307 21.42 -8.38 -10.62
N PRO A 308 22.22 -9.41 -10.35
CA PRO A 308 23.66 -9.33 -10.59
C PRO A 308 24.07 -9.54 -12.07
N GLY A 309 23.10 -9.84 -12.94
CA GLY A 309 23.35 -10.09 -14.36
C GLY A 309 23.21 -8.84 -15.21
N GLU A 310 23.99 -8.74 -16.27
CA GLU A 310 23.99 -7.58 -17.16
C GLU A 310 22.97 -7.68 -18.32
N SER A 311 22.36 -8.84 -18.53
CA SER A 311 21.44 -9.07 -19.65
C SER A 311 20.50 -10.23 -19.40
N GLY A 312 19.34 -10.15 -19.98
CA GLY A 312 18.33 -11.21 -20.01
C GLY A 312 16.92 -10.62 -20.08
N LEU A 313 16.18 -10.97 -21.10
CA LEU A 313 14.73 -10.85 -21.08
C LEU A 313 14.21 -11.93 -20.11
N TYR A 314 13.21 -11.60 -19.28
CA TYR A 314 12.69 -12.46 -18.22
C TYR A 314 13.69 -12.83 -17.10
N SER A 315 14.60 -11.91 -16.74
CA SER A 315 15.52 -12.08 -15.62
C SER A 315 15.50 -10.87 -14.72
N GLY A 316 15.59 -11.06 -13.40
CA GLY A 316 15.60 -9.99 -12.43
C GLY A 316 14.20 -9.64 -11.91
N ASN A 317 13.89 -8.36 -11.80
CA ASN A 317 12.66 -7.85 -11.21
C ASN A 317 11.42 -8.19 -12.05
N TRP A 318 10.51 -8.97 -11.48
CA TRP A 318 9.26 -9.35 -12.14
C TRP A 318 8.10 -8.45 -11.72
N GLY A 319 7.79 -8.39 -10.44
CA GLY A 319 6.69 -7.62 -9.88
C GLY A 319 7.16 -6.54 -8.91
N THR A 320 6.40 -5.46 -8.81
CA THR A 320 6.57 -4.38 -7.83
C THR A 320 5.21 -3.95 -7.33
N TYR A 321 5.02 -3.80 -6.02
CA TYR A 321 3.76 -3.40 -5.40
C TYR A 321 3.97 -2.20 -4.46
N PRO A 322 3.45 -1.01 -4.80
CA PRO A 322 3.67 0.22 -4.03
C PRO A 322 2.50 0.63 -3.11
N TYR A 323 1.38 -0.12 -3.09
CA TYR A 323 0.14 0.34 -2.46
C TYR A 323 -0.02 -0.12 -1.01
N THR A 324 1.09 -0.34 -0.32
CA THR A 324 1.06 -0.67 1.11
C THR A 324 0.61 0.53 1.95
N ALA A 325 -0.05 0.28 3.08
CA ALA A 325 -0.47 1.34 3.99
C ALA A 325 0.72 1.94 4.76
N ASN A 326 1.75 1.12 5.04
CA ASN A 326 2.96 1.54 5.74
C ASN A 326 4.01 2.23 4.84
N GLY A 327 3.73 2.41 3.53
CA GLY A 327 4.63 3.07 2.58
C GLY A 327 5.80 2.21 2.09
N LEU A 328 5.87 0.94 2.47
CA LEU A 328 6.86 0.01 1.94
C LEU A 328 6.52 -0.42 0.51
N ILE A 329 7.53 -0.84 -0.23
CA ILE A 329 7.40 -1.37 -1.58
C ILE A 329 7.81 -2.84 -1.54
N TYR A 330 7.01 -3.71 -2.14
CA TYR A 330 7.37 -5.11 -2.31
C TYR A 330 7.80 -5.36 -3.73
N SER A 331 8.93 -6.03 -3.93
CA SER A 331 9.41 -6.42 -5.26
C SER A 331 9.88 -7.86 -5.27
N THR A 332 9.65 -8.52 -6.40
CA THR A 332 10.02 -9.92 -6.59
C THR A 332 11.08 -10.08 -7.66
N ASP A 333 11.95 -11.05 -7.46
CA ASP A 333 12.96 -11.48 -8.43
C ASP A 333 12.62 -12.86 -8.98
N PHE A 334 12.51 -12.94 -10.30
CA PHE A 334 12.21 -14.17 -11.01
C PHE A 334 13.44 -15.10 -11.13
N SER A 335 14.63 -14.55 -10.99
CA SER A 335 15.90 -15.28 -11.15
C SER A 335 16.37 -15.97 -9.87
N GLY A 336 15.63 -15.81 -8.75
CA GLY A 336 15.91 -16.50 -7.50
C GLY A 336 16.64 -15.66 -6.44
N ASN A 337 16.73 -14.34 -6.62
CA ASN A 337 17.26 -13.46 -5.57
C ASN A 337 16.24 -13.20 -4.45
N GLY A 338 14.95 -13.43 -4.70
CA GLY A 338 13.95 -13.45 -3.65
C GLY A 338 12.88 -12.38 -3.75
N LEU A 339 12.23 -12.12 -2.60
CA LEU A 339 11.31 -11.01 -2.39
C LEU A 339 12.02 -9.94 -1.56
N PHE A 340 11.91 -8.71 -1.99
CA PHE A 340 12.47 -7.54 -1.31
C PHE A 340 11.35 -6.68 -0.74
N VAL A 341 11.51 -6.30 0.52
CA VAL A 341 10.74 -5.25 1.18
C VAL A 341 11.62 -4.01 1.18
N MET A 342 11.16 -2.93 0.58
CA MET A 342 11.97 -1.74 0.34
C MET A 342 11.27 -0.48 0.86
N SER A 343 12.05 0.51 1.24
CA SER A 343 11.58 1.87 1.54
C SER A 343 12.04 2.84 0.47
N TYR A 344 11.20 3.84 0.20
CA TYR A 344 11.46 4.95 -0.70
C TYR A 344 10.69 6.19 -0.23
N PRO A 345 11.28 7.37 -0.29
CA PRO A 345 12.69 7.59 -0.49
C PRO A 345 13.51 7.11 0.70
N TYR A 346 14.70 6.56 0.46
CA TYR A 346 15.64 6.32 1.56
C TYR A 346 16.45 7.58 1.84
N MET A 347 16.07 8.27 2.88
CA MET A 347 16.65 9.56 3.23
C MET A 347 17.20 9.57 4.65
N GLY A 348 17.77 8.44 5.08
CA GLY A 348 17.87 8.29 6.51
C GLY A 348 16.44 8.35 7.10
N GLU A 349 16.21 7.83 8.23
CA GLU A 349 14.86 7.86 8.78
C GLU A 349 14.51 9.29 9.17
N VAL A 350 13.51 9.86 8.49
CA VAL A 350 12.85 11.10 8.92
C VAL A 350 11.59 10.67 9.64
N GLU A 351 11.66 10.64 10.95
CA GLU A 351 10.57 10.22 11.80
C GLU A 351 9.98 11.38 12.59
N PHE A 352 8.67 11.41 12.68
CA PHE A 352 7.93 12.28 13.57
C PHE A 352 6.52 11.73 13.77
N GLU A 353 5.92 12.08 14.90
CA GLU A 353 4.50 11.84 15.14
C GLU A 353 3.66 12.85 14.35
N GLU A 354 2.68 12.37 13.59
CA GLU A 354 1.75 13.24 12.88
C GLU A 354 0.99 14.13 13.86
N LEU A 355 0.70 15.34 13.43
CA LEU A 355 -0.02 16.29 14.26
C LEU A 355 -1.50 15.91 14.33
N ASN A 356 -2.04 15.89 15.53
CA ASN A 356 -3.44 15.62 15.78
C ASN A 356 -4.31 16.84 15.45
N ASP A 357 -5.59 16.60 15.23
CA ASP A 357 -6.60 17.63 15.11
C ASP A 357 -6.61 18.52 16.36
N THR A 358 -6.98 19.79 16.21
CA THR A 358 -7.00 20.74 17.32
C THR A 358 -8.12 21.79 17.17
N GLU A 359 -8.70 22.20 18.29
CA GLU A 359 -9.62 23.34 18.35
C GLU A 359 -8.90 24.68 18.52
N ASP A 360 -7.61 24.67 18.84
CA ASP A 360 -6.83 25.90 19.02
C ASP A 360 -6.36 26.46 17.67
N THR A 361 -7.02 27.49 17.22
CA THR A 361 -6.73 28.16 15.94
C THR A 361 -5.66 29.26 16.03
N ALA A 362 -5.04 29.46 17.19
CA ALA A 362 -4.20 30.62 17.44
C ALA A 362 -2.80 30.29 17.99
N SER A 363 -2.69 29.28 18.86
CA SER A 363 -1.40 28.92 19.46
C SER A 363 -0.50 28.22 18.45
N PRO A 364 0.84 28.47 18.48
CA PRO A 364 1.78 27.74 17.67
C PRO A 364 1.80 26.24 17.99
N ILE A 365 1.78 25.41 16.95
CA ILE A 365 1.77 23.94 17.03
C ILE A 365 3.17 23.47 16.71
N SER A 366 3.86 22.83 17.66
CA SER A 366 5.20 22.29 17.48
C SER A 366 5.20 20.97 16.71
N LEU A 367 6.16 20.83 15.81
CA LEU A 367 6.51 19.56 15.19
C LEU A 367 7.97 19.25 15.51
N ASP A 368 8.21 18.12 16.15
CA ASP A 368 9.54 17.58 16.41
C ASP A 368 9.82 16.45 15.42
N VAL A 369 10.98 16.51 14.77
CA VAL A 369 11.40 15.59 13.73
C VAL A 369 12.73 14.98 14.12
N GLU A 370 12.86 13.66 14.07
CA GLU A 370 14.13 12.96 14.18
C GLU A 370 14.64 12.62 12.78
N ILE A 371 15.91 12.95 12.49
CA ILE A 371 16.51 12.70 11.18
C ILE A 371 17.81 11.93 11.38
N GLU A 372 17.82 10.67 10.98
CA GLU A 372 19.04 9.85 10.96
C GLU A 372 19.71 9.93 9.59
N GLU A 373 20.94 10.46 9.56
CA GLU A 373 21.76 10.46 8.34
C GLU A 373 22.30 9.06 8.06
N SER A 374 22.31 8.67 6.79
CA SER A 374 23.04 7.48 6.35
C SER A 374 24.50 7.79 6.01
N ALA A 375 25.33 6.74 5.87
CA ALA A 375 26.73 6.89 5.49
C ALA A 375 26.92 7.51 4.08
N ASP A 376 25.92 7.38 3.23
CA ASP A 376 25.94 7.85 1.84
C ASP A 376 25.20 9.16 1.64
N TYR A 377 24.73 9.79 2.72
CA TYR A 377 23.75 10.84 2.65
C TYR A 377 23.91 11.85 3.79
N SER A 378 24.28 13.07 3.47
CA SER A 378 24.37 14.16 4.42
C SER A 378 23.41 15.30 4.08
N ILE A 379 22.76 15.83 5.08
CA ILE A 379 21.76 16.89 4.97
C ILE A 379 22.42 18.24 4.99
N ASP A 380 21.97 19.16 4.14
CA ASP A 380 22.20 20.57 4.33
C ASP A 380 21.18 21.15 5.31
N TYR A 381 21.52 21.17 6.58
CA TYR A 381 20.66 21.65 7.66
C TYR A 381 20.20 23.11 7.51
N TYR A 382 20.86 23.89 6.67
CA TYR A 382 20.42 25.26 6.36
C TYR A 382 19.24 25.31 5.41
N THR A 383 18.83 24.16 4.88
CA THR A 383 17.67 24.04 3.99
C THR A 383 16.47 23.34 4.66
N LEU A 384 16.64 22.82 5.89
CA LEU A 384 15.59 22.08 6.60
C LEU A 384 14.45 23.01 7.02
N GLN A 385 13.28 22.83 6.42
CA GLN A 385 12.10 23.68 6.61
C GLN A 385 10.83 22.87 6.80
N LEU A 386 9.97 23.39 7.66
CA LEU A 386 8.57 22.99 7.79
C LEU A 386 7.72 23.95 6.93
N PHE A 387 6.90 23.41 6.07
CA PHE A 387 5.97 24.12 5.21
C PHE A 387 4.52 23.82 5.64
N TRP A 388 3.63 24.81 5.58
CA TRP A 388 2.23 24.59 5.90
C TRP A 388 1.30 25.56 5.17
N GLY A 389 0.00 25.23 5.20
CA GLY A 389 -1.06 26.06 4.68
C GLY A 389 -2.43 25.48 4.95
N LEU A 390 -3.47 26.21 4.60
CA LEU A 390 -4.85 25.86 4.91
C LEU A 390 -5.64 25.53 3.62
N ASN A 391 -6.48 24.47 3.69
CA ASN A 391 -7.43 24.11 2.64
C ASN A 391 -6.79 23.91 1.24
N GLY A 392 -5.67 23.21 1.18
CA GLY A 392 -5.01 22.84 -0.07
C GLY A 392 -3.98 23.84 -0.60
N VAL A 393 -3.74 24.94 0.10
CA VAL A 393 -2.80 25.97 -0.35
C VAL A 393 -1.69 26.14 0.67
N ILE A 394 -0.48 25.69 0.33
CA ILE A 394 0.73 25.91 1.15
C ILE A 394 1.17 27.37 0.96
N THR A 395 1.16 28.15 2.04
CA THR A 395 1.44 29.59 2.02
C THR A 395 2.64 30.00 2.85
N ASP A 396 3.01 29.19 3.83
CA ASP A 396 3.96 29.56 4.86
C ASP A 396 5.05 28.52 5.04
N SER A 397 6.19 28.95 5.59
CA SER A 397 7.28 28.06 5.96
C SER A 397 8.11 28.63 7.10
N ALA A 398 8.80 27.75 7.82
CA ALA A 398 9.76 28.12 8.85
C ALA A 398 10.96 27.17 8.84
N MET A 399 12.15 27.74 9.12
CA MET A 399 13.33 26.92 9.37
C MET A 399 13.15 26.09 10.63
N MET A 400 13.52 24.82 10.58
CA MET A 400 13.58 23.97 11.76
C MET A 400 14.95 24.15 12.45
N SER A 401 14.95 24.08 13.76
CA SER A 401 16.12 24.27 14.60
C SER A 401 16.48 23.01 15.35
N ALA A 402 17.78 22.72 15.46
CA ALA A 402 18.25 21.57 16.23
C ALA A 402 17.80 21.67 17.69
N SER A 403 17.15 20.60 18.18
CA SER A 403 16.66 20.49 19.57
C SER A 403 17.48 19.51 20.42
N GLY A 404 18.45 18.81 19.81
CA GLY A 404 19.44 17.94 20.46
C GLY A 404 19.58 16.57 19.80
N GLY A 405 20.79 16.08 19.64
CA GLY A 405 21.05 14.84 18.88
C GLY A 405 20.63 15.01 17.42
N ASN A 406 19.85 14.08 16.91
CA ASN A 406 19.32 14.09 15.56
C ASN A 406 17.92 14.74 15.47
N ASN A 407 17.50 15.44 16.54
CA ASN A 407 16.16 16.04 16.63
C ASN A 407 16.16 17.50 16.21
N TYR A 408 15.13 17.87 15.48
CA TYR A 408 14.87 19.23 14.98
C TYR A 408 13.43 19.61 15.30
N SER A 409 13.22 20.87 15.69
CA SER A 409 11.89 21.39 16.01
C SER A 409 11.53 22.54 15.08
N GLY A 410 10.29 22.51 14.60
CA GLY A 410 9.64 23.59 13.87
C GLY A 410 8.29 23.93 14.47
N SER A 411 7.65 24.99 14.02
CA SER A 411 6.35 25.40 14.54
C SER A 411 5.46 25.93 13.41
N ILE A 412 4.25 25.37 13.32
CA ILE A 412 3.15 25.90 12.52
C ILE A 412 2.50 27.03 13.28
N THR A 413 2.34 28.19 12.65
CA THR A 413 1.59 29.31 13.25
C THR A 413 0.23 29.41 12.55
N PRO A 414 -0.87 29.01 13.22
CA PRO A 414 -2.21 29.10 12.63
C PRO A 414 -2.61 30.54 12.36
N SER A 415 -3.45 30.74 11.33
CA SER A 415 -3.96 32.07 10.94
C SER A 415 -5.14 32.57 11.76
N GLY A 416 -5.70 31.74 12.65
CA GLY A 416 -6.96 31.97 13.34
C GLY A 416 -8.19 31.48 12.57
N GLU A 417 -8.02 30.96 11.35
CA GLU A 417 -9.10 30.39 10.54
C GLU A 417 -9.24 28.89 10.77
N VAL A 418 -10.43 28.36 10.52
CA VAL A 418 -10.76 26.93 10.64
C VAL A 418 -10.67 26.23 9.29
N GLY A 419 -10.30 24.97 9.29
CA GLY A 419 -10.21 24.16 8.07
C GLY A 419 -9.27 22.98 8.20
N ILE A 420 -8.79 22.48 7.06
CA ILE A 420 -7.78 21.43 7.01
C ILE A 420 -6.41 22.08 6.89
N MET A 421 -5.58 21.95 7.92
CA MET A 421 -4.18 22.36 7.90
C MET A 421 -3.36 21.28 7.22
N GLN A 422 -2.59 21.66 6.21
CA GLN A 422 -1.68 20.76 5.50
C GLN A 422 -0.24 21.17 5.77
N TYR A 423 0.65 20.18 5.90
CA TYR A 423 2.04 20.45 6.19
C TYR A 423 2.97 19.37 5.63
N TYR A 424 4.24 19.75 5.44
CA TYR A 424 5.30 18.84 5.10
C TYR A 424 6.66 19.41 5.52
N VAL A 425 7.64 18.52 5.66
CA VAL A 425 9.04 18.88 5.90
C VAL A 425 9.82 18.71 4.61
N ALA A 426 10.73 19.65 4.32
CA ALA A 426 11.63 19.52 3.19
C ALA A 426 13.04 20.02 3.55
N PHE A 427 14.04 19.44 2.90
CA PHE A 427 15.42 19.88 2.96
C PHE A 427 16.18 19.48 1.68
N GLU A 428 17.42 19.94 1.54
CA GLU A 428 18.32 19.49 0.49
C GLU A 428 19.47 18.69 1.09
N THR A 429 19.98 17.76 0.31
CA THR A 429 21.24 17.09 0.64
C THR A 429 22.41 17.99 0.32
N ILE A 430 23.60 17.70 0.85
CA ILE A 430 24.85 18.38 0.45
C ILE A 430 25.12 18.21 -1.04
N SER A 431 24.63 17.14 -1.66
CA SER A 431 24.71 16.91 -3.11
C SER A 431 23.67 17.69 -3.93
N GLY A 432 22.74 18.42 -3.29
CA GLY A 432 21.72 19.26 -3.91
C GLY A 432 20.42 18.55 -4.27
N SER A 433 20.21 17.31 -3.85
CA SER A 433 18.94 16.61 -4.02
C SER A 433 17.91 17.10 -3.01
N ARG A 434 16.73 17.49 -3.48
CA ARG A 434 15.63 17.90 -2.61
C ARG A 434 14.88 16.71 -2.06
N VAL A 435 14.56 16.77 -0.81
CA VAL A 435 13.93 15.75 -0.01
C VAL A 435 12.69 16.30 0.65
N THR A 436 11.59 15.54 0.62
CA THR A 436 10.32 15.92 1.26
C THR A 436 9.72 14.77 2.07
N LYS A 437 9.08 15.10 3.21
CA LYS A 437 8.26 14.18 4.00
C LYS A 437 6.89 14.84 4.28
N PRO A 438 5.75 14.28 3.79
CA PRO A 438 5.72 13.04 3.02
C PRO A 438 6.40 13.22 1.67
N TYR A 439 6.74 12.09 1.07
CA TYR A 439 7.25 12.09 -0.29
C TYR A 439 6.20 12.67 -1.26
N GLY A 440 6.67 13.39 -2.28
CA GLY A 440 5.80 14.03 -3.28
C GLY A 440 5.24 15.39 -2.84
N ALA A 441 5.64 15.92 -1.67
CA ALA A 441 5.27 17.28 -1.31
C ALA A 441 5.85 18.32 -2.30
N PRO A 442 5.09 19.38 -2.64
CA PRO A 442 3.86 19.85 -1.98
C PRO A 442 2.55 19.20 -2.46
N PHE A 443 2.59 18.25 -3.41
CA PHE A 443 1.38 17.61 -3.95
C PHE A 443 0.82 16.55 -3.00
N SER A 444 1.65 15.92 -2.18
CA SER A 444 1.28 15.09 -1.06
C SER A 444 1.65 15.80 0.25
N THR A 445 0.75 15.84 1.22
CA THR A 445 0.97 16.52 2.50
C THR A 445 0.37 15.70 3.64
N PHE A 446 0.94 15.80 4.84
CA PHE A 446 0.21 15.47 6.06
C PHE A 446 -0.89 16.50 6.31
N SER A 447 -1.92 16.11 7.03
CA SER A 447 -3.00 17.05 7.35
C SER A 447 -3.64 16.74 8.70
N PHE A 448 -4.17 17.77 9.32
CA PHE A 448 -5.01 17.69 10.51
C PHE A 448 -6.09 18.78 10.44
N ASN A 449 -7.20 18.56 11.16
CA ASN A 449 -8.26 19.56 11.23
C ASN A 449 -7.93 20.60 12.30
N ILE A 450 -8.22 21.87 11.98
CA ILE A 450 -8.15 22.97 12.93
C ILE A 450 -9.52 23.63 13.04
N GLY A 451 -10.14 23.54 14.23
CA GLY A 451 -11.50 24.02 14.49
C GLY A 451 -12.31 23.04 15.33
N SER A 452 -13.60 23.35 15.55
CA SER A 452 -14.47 22.54 16.40
C SER A 452 -14.57 21.11 15.90
N ASP A 453 -14.28 20.17 16.77
CA ASP A 453 -14.40 18.76 16.49
C ASP A 453 -15.86 18.29 16.48
N GLN A 454 -16.19 17.39 15.57
CA GLN A 454 -17.52 16.80 15.37
C GLN A 454 -17.44 15.27 15.26
N ILE A 455 -16.25 14.68 15.45
CA ILE A 455 -16.00 13.27 15.22
C ILE A 455 -16.02 12.57 16.58
N PRO A 456 -16.90 11.60 16.81
CA PRO A 456 -16.90 10.86 18.06
C PRO A 456 -15.74 9.85 18.14
N PRO A 457 -15.31 9.48 19.36
CA PRO A 457 -14.26 8.48 19.56
C PRO A 457 -14.64 7.12 18.99
N VAL A 458 -13.62 6.37 18.58
CA VAL A 458 -13.77 5.02 18.00
C VAL A 458 -13.31 3.99 19.00
N VAL A 459 -14.18 3.02 19.33
CA VAL A 459 -13.82 1.84 20.12
C VAL A 459 -13.30 0.75 19.21
N HIS A 460 -12.04 0.38 19.35
CA HIS A 460 -11.40 -0.68 18.56
C HIS A 460 -11.60 -2.06 19.18
N SER A 461 -11.54 -2.13 20.51
CA SER A 461 -11.82 -3.37 21.23
C SER A 461 -12.27 -3.11 22.67
N LEU A 462 -13.06 -4.05 23.19
CA LEU A 462 -13.46 -4.17 24.59
C LEU A 462 -13.20 -5.63 24.99
N SER A 463 -12.62 -5.86 26.17
CA SER A 463 -12.34 -7.21 26.66
C SER A 463 -13.58 -8.10 26.59
N ASP A 464 -13.43 -9.29 26.03
CA ASP A 464 -14.44 -10.35 26.09
C ASP A 464 -14.23 -11.15 27.38
N LEU A 465 -15.25 -11.17 28.24
CA LEU A 465 -15.16 -11.74 29.58
C LEU A 465 -15.79 -13.14 29.61
N GLU A 466 -15.04 -14.12 30.11
CA GLU A 466 -15.51 -15.49 30.24
C GLU A 466 -16.51 -15.67 31.39
N ASP A 467 -17.43 -16.64 31.24
CA ASP A 467 -18.37 -17.04 32.27
C ASP A 467 -17.65 -17.50 33.56
N GLN A 468 -18.18 -17.11 34.69
CA GLN A 468 -17.64 -17.47 36.00
C GLN A 468 -18.61 -18.31 36.84
N PHE A 469 -18.04 -19.13 37.70
CA PHE A 469 -18.79 -20.02 38.63
C PHE A 469 -18.88 -19.46 40.07
N TYR A 470 -18.30 -18.29 40.32
CA TYR A 470 -18.24 -17.72 41.66
C TYR A 470 -19.28 -16.60 41.81
N PRO A 471 -19.99 -16.51 42.99
CA PRO A 471 -21.00 -15.50 43.21
C PRO A 471 -20.44 -14.07 43.40
N ASN A 472 -19.15 -13.96 43.65
CA ASN A 472 -18.45 -12.68 43.82
C ASN A 472 -17.16 -12.68 43.02
N GLY A 473 -16.83 -11.53 42.41
CA GLY A 473 -15.59 -11.42 41.64
C GLY A 473 -15.32 -10.02 41.14
N ALA A 474 -14.21 -9.94 40.41
CA ALA A 474 -13.79 -8.77 39.67
C ALA A 474 -13.13 -9.17 38.37
N TYR A 475 -13.34 -8.38 37.32
CA TYR A 475 -12.66 -8.51 36.04
C TYR A 475 -11.88 -7.25 35.73
N ASP A 476 -10.65 -7.41 35.30
CA ASP A 476 -9.92 -6.34 34.64
C ASP A 476 -10.43 -6.25 33.19
N VAL A 477 -10.89 -5.08 32.81
CA VAL A 477 -11.45 -4.80 31.50
C VAL A 477 -10.54 -3.81 30.79
N HIS A 478 -10.05 -4.20 29.60
CA HIS A 478 -9.26 -3.34 28.74
C HIS A 478 -10.12 -2.81 27.60
N ILE A 479 -10.01 -1.52 27.33
CA ILE A 479 -10.72 -0.79 26.30
C ILE A 479 -9.66 -0.14 25.43
N VAL A 480 -9.65 -0.47 24.14
CA VAL A 480 -8.79 0.19 23.16
C VAL A 480 -9.64 1.18 22.39
N THR A 481 -9.26 2.43 22.44
CA THR A 481 -10.00 3.53 21.80
C THR A 481 -9.06 4.61 21.30
N SER A 482 -9.47 5.31 20.26
CA SER A 482 -8.78 6.48 19.74
C SER A 482 -9.76 7.56 19.30
N ASP A 483 -9.24 8.76 19.19
CA ASP A 483 -9.95 9.92 18.70
C ASP A 483 -8.97 10.91 18.07
N ASN A 484 -9.42 11.72 17.12
CA ASN A 484 -8.61 12.69 16.38
C ASN A 484 -8.13 13.89 17.22
N ILE A 485 -8.83 14.24 18.29
CA ILE A 485 -8.41 15.29 19.27
C ILE A 485 -7.86 14.65 20.55
N GLY A 486 -8.22 13.43 20.82
CA GLY A 486 -7.84 12.65 21.99
C GLY A 486 -9.04 12.28 22.85
N ILE A 487 -8.80 11.37 23.78
CA ILE A 487 -9.85 10.85 24.67
C ILE A 487 -9.95 11.70 25.92
N GLY A 488 -11.15 12.22 26.19
CA GLY A 488 -11.46 13.04 27.36
C GLY A 488 -11.87 12.22 28.58
N HIS A 489 -12.73 11.21 28.37
CA HIS A 489 -13.23 10.37 29.47
C HIS A 489 -13.62 8.98 28.97
N VAL A 490 -13.29 7.95 29.74
CA VAL A 490 -13.70 6.57 29.49
C VAL A 490 -14.37 6.02 30.74
N GLU A 491 -15.61 5.59 30.62
CA GLU A 491 -16.39 4.98 31.69
C GLU A 491 -16.80 3.56 31.29
N LEU A 492 -16.44 2.59 32.13
CA LEU A 492 -16.95 1.23 32.04
C LEU A 492 -18.23 1.14 32.85
N GLN A 493 -19.28 0.62 32.25
CA GLN A 493 -20.60 0.45 32.84
C GLN A 493 -21.01 -1.01 32.79
N TRP A 494 -21.75 -1.48 33.81
CA TRP A 494 -22.31 -2.83 33.80
C TRP A 494 -23.62 -2.92 34.59
N GLN A 495 -24.40 -3.94 34.25
CA GLN A 495 -25.66 -4.25 34.89
C GLN A 495 -25.75 -5.75 35.22
N ILE A 496 -26.11 -6.08 36.44
CA ILE A 496 -26.29 -7.44 36.92
C ILE A 496 -27.76 -7.82 36.84
N GLY A 497 -28.14 -8.71 35.92
CA GLY A 497 -29.54 -9.05 35.65
C GLY A 497 -30.35 -7.82 35.27
N ASN A 498 -31.40 -7.52 36.05
CA ASN A 498 -32.23 -6.31 35.92
C ASN A 498 -31.99 -5.29 37.04
N GLY A 499 -30.82 -5.36 37.71
CA GLY A 499 -30.45 -4.43 38.79
C GLY A 499 -30.06 -3.05 38.26
N ASP A 500 -29.55 -2.24 39.18
CA ASP A 500 -29.07 -0.89 38.83
C ASP A 500 -27.79 -0.95 38.02
N ILE A 501 -27.58 0.03 37.14
CA ILE A 501 -26.33 0.20 36.39
C ILE A 501 -25.26 0.67 37.36
N GLN A 502 -24.13 -0.01 37.32
CA GLN A 502 -22.91 0.35 38.04
C GLN A 502 -21.90 0.90 37.04
N SER A 503 -20.98 1.74 37.49
CA SER A 503 -19.93 2.28 36.63
C SER A 503 -18.62 2.51 37.35
N THR A 504 -17.55 2.62 36.58
CA THR A 504 -16.23 3.04 37.03
C THR A 504 -15.51 3.81 35.94
N THR A 505 -14.82 4.88 36.33
CA THR A 505 -13.93 5.59 35.39
C THR A 505 -12.70 4.73 35.13
N CYS A 506 -12.36 4.56 33.86
CA CYS A 506 -11.15 3.87 33.43
C CYS A 506 -9.96 4.84 33.42
N SER A 507 -8.77 4.31 33.65
CA SER A 507 -7.51 5.05 33.54
C SER A 507 -6.69 4.56 32.36
N GLU A 508 -6.04 5.49 31.68
CA GLU A 508 -5.12 5.13 30.59
C GLU A 508 -3.94 4.34 31.15
N SER A 509 -3.58 3.26 30.47
CA SER A 509 -2.46 2.40 30.82
C SER A 509 -1.11 3.01 30.41
N ALA A 510 -0.03 2.25 30.51
CA ALA A 510 1.26 2.67 29.98
C ALA A 510 1.33 2.64 28.44
N LEU A 511 0.34 2.02 27.80
CA LEU A 511 0.16 1.99 26.36
C LEU A 511 -0.89 3.03 25.98
N SER A 512 -0.54 3.95 25.10
CA SER A 512 -1.44 5.01 24.61
C SER A 512 -2.69 4.41 23.96
N GLY A 513 -3.86 5.00 24.27
CA GLY A 513 -5.15 4.55 23.74
C GLY A 513 -5.70 3.27 24.38
N VAL A 514 -5.01 2.70 25.37
CA VAL A 514 -5.48 1.53 26.13
C VAL A 514 -5.93 1.96 27.53
N TYR A 515 -7.20 1.80 27.82
CA TYR A 515 -7.81 2.17 29.10
C TYR A 515 -8.17 0.93 29.91
N GLU A 516 -7.98 1.01 31.23
CA GLU A 516 -8.21 -0.10 32.16
C GLU A 516 -9.27 0.29 33.19
N GLY A 517 -10.25 -0.59 33.36
CA GLY A 517 -11.29 -0.49 34.38
C GLY A 517 -11.54 -1.83 35.07
N ILE A 518 -12.15 -1.80 36.24
CA ILE A 518 -12.46 -3.03 37.00
C ILE A 518 -13.97 -3.16 37.13
N LEU A 519 -14.55 -4.18 36.50
CA LEU A 519 -15.93 -4.61 36.72
C LEU A 519 -15.98 -5.49 37.97
N THR A 520 -16.81 -5.14 38.94
CA THR A 520 -16.98 -5.91 40.18
C THR A 520 -18.42 -6.41 40.32
N TYR A 521 -18.59 -7.57 40.97
CA TYR A 521 -19.91 -8.11 41.27
C TYR A 521 -19.89 -8.89 42.59
N SER A 522 -21.02 -8.92 43.27
CA SER A 522 -21.18 -9.63 44.54
C SER A 522 -22.56 -10.24 44.69
N ASP A 523 -22.66 -11.35 45.38
CA ASP A 523 -23.89 -12.07 45.74
C ASP A 523 -24.78 -12.41 44.54
N VAL A 524 -24.14 -12.81 43.42
CA VAL A 524 -24.83 -13.13 42.15
C VAL A 524 -25.26 -14.59 42.13
N GLU A 525 -26.55 -14.82 41.84
CA GLU A 525 -27.10 -16.18 41.72
C GLU A 525 -26.64 -16.85 40.42
N PRO A 526 -26.43 -18.19 40.42
CA PRO A 526 -26.03 -18.94 39.23
C PRO A 526 -26.99 -18.73 38.04
N GLY A 527 -26.45 -18.39 36.86
CA GLY A 527 -27.21 -18.16 35.65
C GLY A 527 -27.65 -16.69 35.46
N THR A 528 -27.26 -15.81 36.37
CA THR A 528 -27.45 -14.34 36.15
C THR A 528 -26.50 -13.84 35.07
N ILE A 529 -27.03 -13.07 34.15
CA ILE A 529 -26.24 -12.41 33.10
C ILE A 529 -25.74 -11.07 33.62
N ILE A 530 -24.46 -10.80 33.41
CA ILE A 530 -23.85 -9.47 33.60
C ILE A 530 -23.64 -8.88 32.20
N THR A 531 -24.32 -7.80 31.92
CA THR A 531 -24.13 -7.02 30.68
C THR A 531 -23.20 -5.86 30.97
N TYR A 532 -22.22 -5.63 30.11
CA TYR A 532 -21.29 -4.51 30.29
C TYR A 532 -21.04 -3.80 28.95
N TRP A 533 -20.68 -2.53 29.01
CA TRP A 533 -20.38 -1.66 27.88
C TRP A 533 -19.51 -0.50 28.33
N THR A 534 -19.00 0.28 27.41
CA THR A 534 -18.25 1.49 27.68
C THR A 534 -18.94 2.71 27.09
N THR A 535 -18.82 3.84 27.76
CA THR A 535 -19.13 5.16 27.25
C THR A 535 -17.83 5.97 27.19
N ILE A 536 -17.56 6.57 26.06
CA ILE A 536 -16.32 7.30 25.82
C ILE A 536 -16.66 8.66 25.27
N THR A 537 -16.07 9.70 25.84
CA THR A 537 -16.14 11.04 25.26
C THR A 537 -14.73 11.51 24.87
N ASP A 538 -14.64 12.25 23.79
CA ASP A 538 -13.40 12.87 23.36
C ASP A 538 -12.97 14.04 24.27
N ALA A 539 -11.81 14.62 23.97
CA ALA A 539 -11.28 15.77 24.68
C ALA A 539 -11.72 17.11 24.07
N SER A 540 -12.60 17.10 23.05
CA SER A 540 -13.08 18.30 22.38
C SER A 540 -13.97 19.17 23.27
N SER A 541 -14.20 20.40 22.85
CA SER A 541 -15.14 21.33 23.52
C SER A 541 -16.60 20.89 23.41
N MET A 542 -16.90 20.02 22.43
CA MET A 542 -18.24 19.44 22.23
C MET A 542 -18.44 18.16 23.04
N ALA A 543 -17.37 17.53 23.50
CA ALA A 543 -17.37 16.25 24.23
C ALA A 543 -18.23 15.20 23.49
N ASN A 544 -17.87 14.92 22.23
CA ASN A 544 -18.59 13.94 21.40
C ASN A 544 -18.53 12.53 22.03
N GLU A 545 -19.59 11.74 21.86
CA GLU A 545 -19.75 10.42 22.48
C GLU A 545 -20.02 9.31 21.44
#